data_12118913c194624f2d24291ecbb2812f
#
_entry.id   12118913c194624f2d24291ecbb2812f
#
_cell.length_a   1.000
_cell.length_b   1.000
_cell.length_c   1.000
_cell.angle_alpha   90.00
_cell.angle_beta   90.00
_cell.angle_gamma   90.00
#
_symmetry.space_group_name_H-M   'P 1'
#
loop_
_entity.id
_entity.type
_entity.pdbx_description
1 polymer ?
#
loop_
_entity_poly.entity_id
_entity_poly.type
_entity_poly.pdbx_seq_one_letter_code
_entity_poly.pdbx_strand_id
1 'polypeptide(L)'
;MKKQIENWLQKLSQDNIDDNGIVALYFGIYETETGFCLYLTGSKEYDADDDDWACSVDFEPQGNYLSIDSTMDWEQFFNTVSVIIEECVNELLISRPKLFSNKIIAVGFDDGQILRIK
;
A
#
# COMPACT_ATOMS: atom_id res chain seq x y z
N MET A 1 -9.35 -3.46 12.64
CA MET A 1 -8.22 -3.20 11.70
C MET A 1 -8.64 -3.30 10.25
N LYS A 2 -9.25 -4.39 9.84
CA LYS A 2 -9.66 -4.58 8.44
C LYS A 2 -10.56 -3.45 7.93
N LYS A 3 -11.54 -3.03 8.72
CA LYS A 3 -12.47 -1.98 8.31
C LYS A 3 -11.80 -0.63 8.12
N GLN A 4 -10.82 -0.30 8.95
CA GLN A 4 -10.05 0.93 8.81
C GLN A 4 -9.28 0.96 7.49
N ILE A 5 -8.64 -0.15 7.16
CA ILE A 5 -7.88 -0.30 5.92
C ILE A 5 -8.82 -0.27 4.72
N GLU A 6 -9.94 -0.99 4.80
CA GLU A 6 -10.94 -1.02 3.74
C GLU A 6 -11.49 0.37 3.43
N ASN A 7 -11.88 1.13 4.45
CA ASN A 7 -12.39 2.49 4.27
C ASN A 7 -11.32 3.42 3.69
N TRP A 8 -10.08 3.29 4.15
CA TRP A 8 -8.97 4.09 3.66
C TRP A 8 -8.71 3.82 2.16
N LEU A 9 -8.66 2.54 1.77
CA LEU A 9 -8.43 2.15 0.38
C LEU A 9 -9.58 2.58 -0.53
N GLN A 10 -10.81 2.53 -0.03
CA GLN A 10 -11.97 3.04 -0.78
C GLN A 10 -11.84 4.54 -1.06
N LYS A 11 -11.41 5.31 -0.08
CA LYS A 11 -11.16 6.74 -0.27
C LYS A 11 -10.05 7.00 -1.26
N LEU A 12 -8.95 6.27 -1.16
CA LEU A 12 -7.83 6.42 -2.10
C LEU A 12 -8.24 6.06 -3.52
N SER A 13 -9.09 5.05 -3.68
CA SER A 13 -9.55 4.61 -5.00
C SER A 13 -10.51 5.58 -5.67
N GLN A 14 -11.02 6.57 -4.94
CA GLN A 14 -11.87 7.64 -5.48
C GLN A 14 -11.05 8.78 -6.07
N ASP A 15 -9.78 8.90 -5.69
CA ASP A 15 -8.91 9.93 -6.24
C ASP A 15 -8.72 9.67 -7.74
N ASN A 16 -8.86 10.74 -8.50
CA ASN A 16 -8.64 10.71 -9.94
C ASN A 16 -7.14 10.53 -10.18
N ILE A 17 -6.71 9.29 -10.19
CA ILE A 17 -5.35 8.98 -10.56
C ILE A 17 -5.28 9.05 -12.06
N ASP A 18 -4.73 10.14 -12.53
CA ASP A 18 -4.27 10.22 -13.88
C ASP A 18 -3.14 9.20 -13.97
N ASP A 19 -3.35 8.15 -14.74
CA ASP A 19 -2.40 7.05 -14.88
C ASP A 19 -1.19 7.51 -15.71
N ASN A 20 -0.42 8.44 -15.17
CA ASN A 20 0.74 9.06 -15.81
C ASN A 20 1.94 8.12 -15.88
N GLY A 21 1.70 6.86 -16.25
CA GLY A 21 2.77 5.89 -16.38
C GLY A 21 3.15 5.22 -15.07
N ILE A 22 2.31 5.29 -14.04
CA ILE A 22 2.53 4.57 -12.80
C ILE A 22 2.38 3.07 -13.08
N VAL A 23 3.42 2.30 -12.77
CA VAL A 23 3.45 0.85 -13.02
C VAL A 23 3.43 0.04 -11.73
N ALA A 24 3.77 0.66 -10.60
CA ALA A 24 3.86 -0.03 -9.31
C ALA A 24 3.32 0.84 -8.19
N LEU A 25 2.67 0.20 -7.23
CA LEU A 25 2.16 0.82 -6.01
C LEU A 25 2.83 0.17 -4.80
N TYR A 26 3.24 0.99 -3.85
CA TYR A 26 3.91 0.54 -2.65
C TYR A 26 3.14 0.97 -1.41
N PHE A 27 2.73 -0.01 -0.60
CA PHE A 27 2.18 0.22 0.72
C PHE A 27 3.31 0.13 1.74
N GLY A 28 3.74 1.28 2.24
CA GLY A 28 4.79 1.34 3.25
C GLY A 28 4.21 1.30 4.66
N ILE A 29 4.99 0.77 5.59
CA ILE A 29 4.63 0.68 7.01
C ILE A 29 5.79 1.22 7.83
N TYR A 30 5.49 2.03 8.85
CA TYR A 30 6.47 2.38 9.85
C TYR A 30 5.84 2.40 11.24
N GLU A 31 6.67 2.21 12.26
CA GLU A 31 6.21 2.19 13.64
C GLU A 31 5.97 3.62 14.16
N THR A 32 4.94 3.75 15.00
CA THR A 32 4.63 4.98 15.73
C THR A 32 4.63 4.67 17.23
N GLU A 33 4.45 5.69 18.07
CA GLU A 33 4.43 5.51 19.52
C GLU A 33 3.29 4.60 19.98
N THR A 34 2.17 4.58 19.27
CA THR A 34 0.97 3.84 19.66
C THR A 34 0.64 2.67 18.74
N GLY A 35 1.44 2.45 17.72
CA GLY A 35 1.17 1.38 16.76
C GLY A 35 1.97 1.53 15.48
N PHE A 36 1.25 1.66 14.35
CA PHE A 36 1.88 1.71 13.04
C PHE A 36 1.17 2.72 12.15
N CYS A 37 1.88 3.16 11.13
CA CYS A 37 1.29 3.99 10.09
C CYS A 37 1.49 3.34 8.73
N LEU A 38 0.42 3.30 7.94
CA LEU A 38 0.44 2.83 6.56
C LEU A 38 0.43 4.03 5.61
N TYR A 39 1.10 3.90 4.48
CA TYR A 39 1.02 4.90 3.42
C TYR A 39 1.07 4.22 2.05
N LEU A 40 0.62 4.95 1.02
CA LEU A 40 0.62 4.46 -0.36
C LEU A 40 1.34 5.45 -1.24
N THR A 41 2.28 4.95 -2.03
CA THR A 41 2.94 5.73 -3.08
C THR A 41 2.95 4.97 -4.39
N GLY A 42 3.14 5.67 -5.49
CA GLY A 42 3.23 5.07 -6.81
C GLY A 42 4.55 5.39 -7.48
N SER A 43 5.03 4.48 -8.31
CA SER A 43 6.28 4.60 -9.05
C SER A 43 6.08 4.34 -10.53
N LYS A 44 6.84 5.04 -11.36
CA LYS A 44 6.91 4.81 -12.81
C LYS A 44 7.87 3.70 -13.18
N GLU A 45 8.58 3.16 -12.21
CA GLU A 45 9.55 2.08 -12.42
C GLU A 45 9.28 0.92 -11.49
N TYR A 46 9.71 -0.27 -11.90
CA TYR A 46 9.67 -1.46 -11.09
C TYR A 46 10.80 -2.39 -11.50
N ASP A 47 11.47 -2.98 -10.51
CA ASP A 47 12.51 -3.99 -10.73
C ASP A 47 12.31 -5.12 -9.70
N ALA A 48 12.12 -6.34 -10.19
CA ALA A 48 11.90 -7.50 -9.33
C ALA A 48 13.14 -7.85 -8.49
N ASP A 49 14.32 -7.45 -8.94
CA ASP A 49 15.60 -7.79 -8.30
C ASP A 49 16.15 -6.66 -7.43
N ASP A 50 15.55 -5.46 -7.48
CA ASP A 50 16.03 -4.28 -6.76
C ASP A 50 14.85 -3.49 -6.20
N ASP A 51 14.82 -3.35 -4.87
CA ASP A 51 13.73 -2.69 -4.15
C ASP A 51 13.79 -1.15 -4.23
N ASP A 52 14.79 -0.57 -4.87
CA ASP A 52 14.94 0.89 -4.97
C ASP A 52 13.75 1.58 -5.64
N TRP A 53 13.00 0.86 -6.47
CA TRP A 53 11.80 1.41 -7.11
C TRP A 53 10.76 1.90 -6.08
N ALA A 54 10.69 1.26 -4.91
CA ALA A 54 9.75 1.64 -3.85
C ALA A 54 10.09 3.00 -3.23
N CYS A 55 11.32 3.46 -3.38
CA CYS A 55 11.76 4.78 -2.93
C CYS A 55 11.52 5.87 -3.97
N SER A 56 11.14 5.50 -5.19
CA SER A 56 10.82 6.45 -6.26
C SER A 56 9.37 6.87 -6.14
N VAL A 57 9.14 8.06 -5.60
CA VAL A 57 7.78 8.56 -5.39
C VAL A 57 7.38 9.46 -6.55
N ASP A 58 6.72 8.89 -7.53
CA ASP A 58 6.18 9.60 -8.70
C ASP A 58 4.72 9.99 -8.51
N PHE A 59 4.05 9.39 -7.53
CA PHE A 59 2.66 9.63 -7.22
C PHE A 59 2.41 9.46 -5.72
N GLU A 60 1.71 10.44 -5.11
CA GLU A 60 1.21 10.36 -3.74
C GLU A 60 -0.25 10.77 -3.72
N PRO A 61 -1.18 9.86 -3.41
CA PRO A 61 -2.59 10.25 -3.30
C PRO A 61 -2.84 11.11 -2.08
N GLN A 62 -3.87 11.97 -2.14
CA GLN A 62 -4.32 12.70 -0.97
C GLN A 62 -4.83 11.71 0.09
N GLY A 63 -4.55 12.01 1.36
CA GLY A 63 -4.95 11.12 2.45
C GLY A 63 -4.21 9.80 2.46
N ASN A 64 -2.98 9.78 1.97
CA ASN A 64 -2.21 8.55 1.80
C ASN A 64 -1.63 7.97 3.09
N TYR A 65 -1.97 8.52 4.25
CA TYR A 65 -1.51 8.00 5.55
C TYR A 65 -2.68 7.48 6.37
N LEU A 66 -2.49 6.31 6.98
CA LEU A 66 -3.45 5.72 7.91
C LEU A 66 -2.73 5.27 9.17
N SER A 67 -3.06 5.86 10.32
CA SER A 67 -2.51 5.44 11.61
C SER A 67 -3.38 4.36 12.22
N ILE A 68 -2.75 3.29 12.69
CA ILE A 68 -3.43 2.17 13.34
C ILE A 68 -2.80 1.93 14.71
N ASP A 69 -3.58 2.06 15.76
CA ASP A 69 -3.14 1.71 17.11
C ASP A 69 -3.08 0.19 17.23
N SER A 70 -1.95 -0.33 17.68
CA SER A 70 -1.76 -1.77 17.78
C SER A 70 -0.65 -2.10 18.77
N THR A 71 -0.81 -3.20 19.48
CA THR A 71 0.21 -3.77 20.37
C THR A 71 0.92 -4.98 19.75
N MET A 72 0.61 -5.31 18.50
CA MET A 72 1.30 -6.38 17.77
C MET A 72 2.77 -6.04 17.59
N ASP A 73 3.64 -7.06 17.54
CA ASP A 73 4.99 -6.85 17.07
C ASP A 73 4.98 -6.58 15.55
N TRP A 74 6.10 -6.09 15.03
CA TRP A 74 6.18 -5.65 13.62
C TRP A 74 5.92 -6.80 12.64
N GLU A 75 6.40 -8.01 12.95
CA GLU A 75 6.24 -9.17 12.07
C GLU A 75 4.77 -9.61 12.02
N GLN A 76 4.13 -9.69 13.18
CA GLN A 76 2.72 -10.03 13.28
C GLN A 76 1.85 -9.00 12.57
N PHE A 77 2.15 -7.73 12.78
CA PHE A 77 1.44 -6.64 12.11
C PHE A 77 1.62 -6.70 10.59
N PHE A 78 2.85 -6.88 10.14
CA PHE A 78 3.16 -6.98 8.71
C PHE A 78 2.37 -8.11 8.04
N ASN A 79 2.39 -9.30 8.63
CA ASN A 79 1.69 -10.45 8.07
C ASN A 79 0.18 -10.22 8.03
N THR A 80 -0.39 -9.68 9.10
CA THR A 80 -1.83 -9.41 9.19
C THR A 80 -2.26 -8.36 8.17
N VAL A 81 -1.54 -7.26 8.09
CA VAL A 81 -1.86 -6.15 7.20
C VAL A 81 -1.69 -6.55 5.74
N SER A 82 -0.66 -7.32 5.42
CA SER A 82 -0.42 -7.77 4.04
C SER A 82 -1.59 -8.59 3.51
N VAL A 83 -2.14 -9.49 4.33
CA VAL A 83 -3.32 -10.28 3.96
C VAL A 83 -4.54 -9.38 3.77
N ILE A 84 -4.76 -8.44 4.68
CA ILE A 84 -5.91 -7.53 4.60
C ILE A 84 -5.82 -6.66 3.35
N ILE A 85 -4.65 -6.10 3.06
CA ILE A 85 -4.46 -5.25 1.88
C ILE A 85 -4.70 -6.07 0.61
N GLU A 86 -4.17 -7.28 0.54
CA GLU A 86 -4.39 -8.16 -0.61
C GLU A 86 -5.88 -8.43 -0.85
N GLU A 87 -6.63 -8.78 0.20
CA GLU A 87 -8.06 -9.00 0.10
C GLU A 87 -8.80 -7.75 -0.37
N CYS A 88 -8.50 -6.59 0.22
CA CYS A 88 -9.15 -5.34 -0.15
C CYS A 88 -8.82 -4.91 -1.58
N VAL A 89 -7.58 -5.09 -2.01
CA VAL A 89 -7.16 -4.77 -3.38
C VAL A 89 -7.90 -5.66 -4.37
N ASN A 90 -8.03 -6.95 -4.09
CA ASN A 90 -8.78 -7.87 -4.95
C ASN A 90 -10.25 -7.48 -5.09
N GLU A 91 -10.88 -7.05 -4.01
CA GLU A 91 -12.26 -6.54 -4.04
C GLU A 91 -12.36 -5.25 -4.86
N LEU A 92 -11.43 -4.32 -4.69
CA LEU A 92 -11.43 -3.06 -5.41
C LEU A 92 -11.08 -3.21 -6.89
N LEU A 93 -10.30 -4.22 -7.26
CA LEU A 93 -10.05 -4.53 -8.67
C LEU A 93 -11.34 -4.89 -9.42
N ILE A 94 -12.32 -5.46 -8.72
CA ILE A 94 -13.61 -5.80 -9.30
C ILE A 94 -14.54 -4.58 -9.35
N SER A 95 -14.61 -3.82 -8.24
CA SER A 95 -15.59 -2.74 -8.08
C SER A 95 -15.08 -1.38 -8.55
N ARG A 96 -13.78 -1.10 -8.40
CA ARG A 96 -13.15 0.18 -8.74
C ARG A 96 -11.72 -0.04 -9.24
N PRO A 97 -11.54 -0.55 -10.46
CA PRO A 97 -10.22 -1.02 -10.93
C PRO A 97 -9.18 0.08 -11.19
N LYS A 98 -9.57 1.34 -11.32
CA LYS A 98 -8.68 2.41 -11.81
C LYS A 98 -7.34 2.52 -11.08
N LEU A 99 -7.36 2.45 -9.74
CA LEU A 99 -6.13 2.62 -8.95
C LEU A 99 -5.20 1.42 -9.07
N PHE A 100 -5.76 0.21 -9.02
CA PHE A 100 -4.96 -1.00 -8.82
C PHE A 100 -4.78 -1.85 -10.09
N SER A 101 -5.51 -1.53 -11.16
CA SER A 101 -5.50 -2.35 -12.36
C SER A 101 -4.16 -2.25 -13.11
N ASN A 102 -3.65 -3.38 -13.55
CA ASN A 102 -2.42 -3.49 -14.36
C ASN A 102 -1.17 -2.92 -13.66
N LYS A 103 -1.13 -2.97 -12.32
CA LYS A 103 0.00 -2.47 -11.55
C LYS A 103 0.60 -3.56 -10.69
N ILE A 104 1.89 -3.47 -10.45
CA ILE A 104 2.55 -4.24 -9.41
C ILE A 104 2.17 -3.62 -8.07
N ILE A 105 1.83 -4.46 -7.09
CA ILE A 105 1.45 -3.98 -5.76
C ILE A 105 2.28 -4.72 -4.73
N ALA A 106 2.94 -3.97 -3.87
CA ALA A 106 3.79 -4.52 -2.84
C ALA A 106 3.56 -3.83 -1.49
N VAL A 107 3.90 -4.53 -0.41
CA VAL A 107 3.82 -4.04 0.97
C VAL A 107 5.18 -4.23 1.62
N GLY A 108 5.64 -3.25 2.40
CA GLY A 108 6.90 -3.37 3.09
C GLY A 108 7.03 -2.43 4.28
N PHE A 109 7.96 -2.75 5.18
CA PHE A 109 8.42 -1.82 6.20
C PHE A 109 9.53 -0.93 5.62
N ASP A 110 9.63 0.29 6.11
CA ASP A 110 10.65 1.24 5.64
C ASP A 110 12.07 0.68 5.76
N ASP A 111 12.34 -0.12 6.78
CA ASP A 111 13.66 -0.69 7.05
C ASP A 111 13.77 -2.18 6.69
N GLY A 112 12.81 -2.74 6.00
CA GLY A 112 12.71 -4.18 5.89
C GLY A 112 12.38 -4.73 4.52
N GLN A 113 11.84 -5.92 4.54
CA GLN A 113 11.47 -6.65 3.34
C GLN A 113 10.28 -6.05 2.65
N ILE A 114 10.26 -6.17 1.33
CA ILE A 114 9.12 -5.85 0.48
C ILE A 114 8.48 -7.15 0.01
N LEU A 115 7.17 -7.27 0.20
CA LEU A 115 6.39 -8.41 -0.24
C LEU A 115 5.49 -7.99 -1.40
N ARG A 116 5.71 -8.58 -2.56
CA ARG A 116 4.81 -8.37 -3.70
C ARG A 116 3.53 -9.19 -3.47
N ILE A 117 2.38 -8.51 -3.49
CA ILE A 117 1.07 -9.17 -3.31
C ILE A 117 0.28 -9.25 -4.63
N LYS A 118 0.72 -8.52 -5.66
CA LYS A 118 0.04 -8.54 -6.95
C LYS A 118 1.00 -8.33 -8.14
#